data_103049595097e676e54dcaced28aafbd
#
_entry.id   103049595097e676e54dcaced28aafbd
#
_cell.length_a   1.000
_cell.length_b   1.000
_cell.length_c   1.000
_cell.angle_alpha   90.00
_cell.angle_beta   90.00
_cell.angle_gamma   90.00
#
_symmetry.space_group_name_H-M   'P 1'
#
loop_
_entity.id
_entity.type
_entity.pdbx_description
1 polymer ?
#
loop_
_entity_poly.entity_id
_entity_poly.type
_entity_poly.pdbx_seq_one_letter_code
_entity_poly.pdbx_strand_id
1 'polypeptide(L)'
;MKRLTSDNKMLGYELMKAYPNISCFSTTRHGGCSKGNYASFNCNGYCGDEAEDVNRNRELLRSLLPGESVELVIPHQTHSDHVKVVDTIQVNTELEGVDALVTDIPGYC
;
A
#
# COMPACT_ATOMS: atom_id res chain seq x y z
N MET A 1 -4.49 -14.69 10.09
CA MET A 1 -4.93 -13.42 9.50
C MET A 1 -6.43 -13.25 9.67
N LYS A 2 -6.85 -12.04 9.88
CA LYS A 2 -8.25 -11.70 10.11
C LYS A 2 -8.74 -10.69 9.07
N ARG A 3 -9.97 -10.87 8.61
CA ARG A 3 -10.61 -9.95 7.67
C ARG A 3 -10.86 -8.60 8.35
N LEU A 4 -10.38 -7.51 7.77
CA LEU A 4 -10.60 -6.14 8.27
C LEU A 4 -11.74 -5.43 7.56
N THR A 5 -12.06 -5.82 6.32
CA THR A 5 -13.16 -5.28 5.54
C THR A 5 -14.10 -6.40 5.11
N SER A 6 -15.37 -6.09 4.94
CA SER A 6 -16.40 -7.07 4.56
C SER A 6 -16.19 -7.65 3.16
N ASP A 7 -15.53 -6.89 2.28
CA ASP A 7 -15.24 -7.29 0.90
C ASP A 7 -13.87 -7.98 0.73
N ASN A 8 -13.23 -8.35 1.83
CA ASN A 8 -11.88 -8.95 1.87
C ASN A 8 -10.77 -8.07 1.28
N LYS A 9 -10.98 -6.78 1.17
CA LYS A 9 -9.96 -5.86 0.65
C LYS A 9 -8.70 -5.85 1.50
N MET A 10 -8.86 -5.93 2.81
CA MET A 10 -7.76 -5.87 3.77
C MET A 10 -7.82 -7.02 4.78
N LEU A 11 -6.66 -7.56 5.07
CA LEU A 11 -6.44 -8.59 6.10
C LEU A 11 -5.51 -8.03 7.18
N GLY A 12 -5.84 -8.28 8.44
CA GLY A 12 -5.03 -7.88 9.58
C GLY A 12 -4.28 -9.05 10.20
N TYR A 13 -3.41 -8.72 11.16
CA TYR A 13 -2.56 -9.68 11.86
C TYR A 13 -2.82 -9.62 13.35
N GLU A 14 -3.26 -10.73 13.94
CA GLU A 14 -3.59 -10.82 15.37
C GLU A 14 -2.41 -10.47 16.29
N LEU A 15 -1.22 -10.91 15.92
CA LEU A 15 -0.02 -10.65 16.72
C LEU A 15 0.31 -9.17 16.85
N MET A 16 -0.12 -8.36 15.89
CA MET A 16 0.15 -6.92 15.89
C MET A 16 -0.81 -6.11 16.75
N LYS A 17 -1.87 -6.72 17.25
CA LYS A 17 -2.84 -6.04 18.13
C LYS A 17 -2.25 -5.56 19.45
N ALA A 18 -1.15 -6.16 19.88
CA ALA A 18 -0.42 -5.72 21.07
C ALA A 18 0.24 -4.34 20.91
N TYR A 19 0.28 -3.82 19.68
CA TYR A 19 0.95 -2.56 19.34
C TYR A 19 -0.07 -1.57 18.78
N PRO A 20 -0.82 -0.85 19.64
CA PRO A 20 -1.94 0.00 19.20
C PRO A 20 -1.53 1.19 18.34
N ASN A 21 -0.25 1.58 18.39
CA ASN A 21 0.28 2.70 17.60
C ASN A 21 0.72 2.29 16.19
N ILE A 22 0.59 0.99 15.86
CA ILE A 22 1.01 0.45 14.57
C ILE A 22 -0.22 -0.10 13.85
N SER A 23 -0.40 0.29 12.60
CA SER A 23 -1.37 -0.33 11.69
C SER A 23 -0.64 -1.34 10.82
N CYS A 24 -1.02 -2.60 10.91
CA CYS A 24 -0.42 -3.67 10.14
C CYS A 24 -1.50 -4.43 9.38
N PHE A 25 -1.37 -4.48 8.07
CA PHE A 25 -2.34 -5.12 7.20
C PHE A 25 -1.69 -5.60 5.90
N SER A 26 -2.39 -6.47 5.21
CA SER A 26 -2.11 -6.79 3.81
C SER A 26 -3.34 -6.49 2.98
N THR A 27 -3.15 -5.89 1.82
CA THR A 27 -4.22 -5.77 0.83
C THR A 27 -4.37 -7.07 0.06
N THR A 28 -5.57 -7.32 -0.45
CA THR A 28 -5.85 -8.44 -1.33
C THR A 28 -6.21 -7.92 -2.71
N ARG A 29 -6.47 -8.81 -3.64
CA ARG A 29 -6.94 -8.42 -4.97
C ARG A 29 -8.42 -7.97 -5.01
N HIS A 30 -9.14 -8.05 -3.90
CA HIS A 30 -10.59 -7.81 -3.89
C HIS A 30 -10.95 -6.37 -3.52
N GLY A 31 -12.08 -5.91 -4.01
CA GLY A 31 -12.72 -4.67 -3.56
C GLY A 31 -12.22 -3.40 -4.23
N GLY A 32 -11.51 -3.50 -5.34
CA GLY A 32 -11.06 -2.36 -6.13
C GLY A 32 -11.85 -2.18 -7.42
N CYS A 33 -11.33 -1.36 -8.32
CA CYS A 33 -11.99 -0.99 -9.58
C CYS A 33 -11.23 -1.42 -10.85
N SER A 34 -10.04 -1.99 -10.73
CA SER A 34 -9.30 -2.52 -11.87
C SER A 34 -10.01 -3.72 -12.50
N LYS A 35 -9.80 -3.94 -13.79
CA LYS A 35 -10.49 -4.92 -14.61
C LYS A 35 -9.53 -5.94 -15.21
N GLY A 36 -10.09 -7.01 -15.77
CA GLY A 36 -9.32 -8.03 -16.48
C GLY A 36 -8.32 -8.73 -15.57
N ASN A 37 -7.09 -8.83 -16.00
CA ASN A 37 -6.03 -9.50 -15.26
C ASN A 37 -5.65 -8.78 -13.96
N TYR A 38 -6.00 -7.50 -13.84
CA TYR A 38 -5.70 -6.68 -12.67
C TYR A 38 -6.86 -6.61 -11.67
N ALA A 39 -7.93 -7.33 -11.94
CA ALA A 39 -9.13 -7.28 -11.09
C ALA A 39 -8.83 -7.81 -9.68
N SER A 40 -9.14 -6.98 -8.69
CA SER A 40 -9.72 -5.64 -8.83
C SER A 40 -8.95 -4.56 -8.07
N PHE A 41 -8.25 -4.88 -6.96
CA PHE A 41 -7.63 -3.91 -6.07
C PHE A 41 -6.12 -3.78 -6.32
N ASN A 42 -5.76 -3.51 -7.56
CA ASN A 42 -4.38 -3.30 -7.93
C ASN A 42 -3.94 -1.87 -7.63
N CYS A 43 -2.94 -1.72 -6.76
CA CYS A 43 -2.35 -0.43 -6.42
C CYS A 43 -0.97 -0.21 -7.08
N ASN A 44 -0.51 -1.18 -7.88
CA ASN A 44 0.77 -1.09 -8.57
C ASN A 44 0.61 -0.37 -9.91
N GLY A 45 1.21 0.82 -10.03
CA GLY A 45 1.18 1.61 -11.25
C GLY A 45 2.22 1.22 -12.30
N TYR A 46 3.02 0.17 -12.05
CA TYR A 46 4.15 -0.21 -12.91
C TYR A 46 3.92 -1.49 -13.70
N CYS A 47 2.73 -2.09 -13.60
CA CYS A 47 2.46 -3.39 -14.22
C CYS A 47 1.63 -3.32 -15.51
N GLY A 48 1.28 -2.12 -15.99
CA GLY A 48 0.53 -1.94 -17.23
C GLY A 48 -0.98 -1.79 -17.10
N ASP A 49 -1.50 -1.67 -15.86
CA ASP A 49 -2.91 -1.38 -15.63
C ASP A 49 -3.26 0.07 -15.99
N GLU A 50 -4.55 0.35 -16.13
CA GLU A 50 -5.05 1.70 -16.39
C GLU A 50 -4.72 2.62 -15.22
N ALA A 51 -4.05 3.74 -15.51
CA ALA A 51 -3.61 4.67 -14.46
C ALA A 51 -4.77 5.22 -13.61
N GLU A 52 -5.92 5.46 -14.24
CA GLU A 52 -7.11 5.94 -13.52
C GLU A 52 -7.60 4.93 -12.50
N ASP A 53 -7.65 3.65 -12.86
CA ASP A 53 -8.08 2.58 -11.96
C ASP A 53 -7.10 2.40 -10.80
N VAL A 54 -5.79 2.42 -11.09
CA VAL A 54 -4.76 2.36 -10.06
C VAL A 54 -4.89 3.54 -9.08
N ASN A 55 -5.09 4.74 -9.58
CA ASN A 55 -5.25 5.92 -8.75
C ASN A 55 -6.50 5.84 -7.87
N ARG A 56 -7.61 5.36 -8.40
CA ARG A 56 -8.83 5.11 -7.61
C ARG A 56 -8.60 4.08 -6.53
N ASN A 57 -7.91 3.00 -6.84
CA ASN A 57 -7.56 1.97 -5.86
C ASN A 57 -6.68 2.54 -4.73
N ARG A 58 -5.71 3.38 -5.08
CA ARG A 58 -4.86 4.05 -4.08
C ARG A 58 -5.65 5.00 -3.19
N GLU A 59 -6.61 5.74 -3.75
CA GLU A 59 -7.51 6.58 -2.95
C GLU A 59 -8.40 5.75 -2.01
N LEU A 60 -8.92 4.63 -2.49
CA LEU A 60 -9.65 3.69 -1.65
C LEU A 60 -8.79 3.16 -0.51
N LEU A 61 -7.55 2.77 -0.79
CA LEU A 61 -6.61 2.33 0.24
C LEU A 61 -6.37 3.44 1.27
N ARG A 62 -6.08 4.65 0.80
CA ARG A 62 -5.85 5.79 1.68
C ARG A 62 -7.04 6.04 2.61
N SER A 63 -8.27 5.90 2.12
CA SER A 63 -9.48 6.11 2.91
C SER A 63 -9.68 5.07 4.02
N LEU A 64 -9.04 3.92 3.92
CA LEU A 64 -9.12 2.84 4.92
C LEU A 64 -8.05 2.96 6.01
N LEU A 65 -7.06 3.83 5.81
CA LEU A 65 -5.96 4.00 6.76
C LEU A 65 -6.39 4.94 7.89
N PRO A 66 -5.93 4.68 9.12
CA PRO A 66 -6.21 5.57 10.23
C PRO A 66 -5.42 6.89 10.07
N GLY A 67 -6.05 8.01 10.44
CA GLY A 67 -5.46 9.33 10.36
C GLY A 67 -5.94 10.15 9.16
N GLU A 68 -5.80 11.48 9.28
CA GLU A 68 -6.34 12.42 8.29
C GLU A 68 -5.37 12.73 7.14
N SER A 69 -4.07 12.51 7.35
CA SER A 69 -3.03 12.93 6.40
C SER A 69 -1.97 11.85 6.25
N VAL A 70 -2.40 10.70 5.72
CA VAL A 70 -1.46 9.60 5.45
C VAL A 70 -0.90 9.74 4.04
N GLU A 71 0.43 9.81 3.94
CA GLU A 71 1.13 9.73 2.67
C GLU A 71 1.36 8.26 2.31
N LEU A 72 0.80 7.86 1.19
CA LEU A 72 0.98 6.51 0.66
C LEU A 72 2.22 6.48 -0.23
N VAL A 73 3.22 5.70 0.16
CA VAL A 73 4.48 5.58 -0.57
C VAL A 73 4.61 4.17 -1.12
N ILE A 74 4.63 4.03 -2.43
CA ILE A 74 4.70 2.74 -3.11
C ILE A 74 5.93 2.73 -4.02
N PRO A 75 6.94 1.90 -3.75
CA PRO A 75 8.13 1.83 -4.59
C PRO A 75 7.88 1.03 -5.87
N HIS A 76 8.75 1.21 -6.85
CA HIS A 76 8.81 0.36 -8.02
C HIS A 76 9.69 -0.85 -7.70
N GLN A 77 9.08 -1.91 -7.21
CA GLN A 77 9.73 -3.16 -6.86
C GLN A 77 10.26 -3.87 -8.10
N THR A 78 11.51 -4.33 -8.03
CA THR A 78 12.15 -5.11 -9.09
C THR A 78 12.62 -6.49 -8.62
N HIS A 79 12.17 -6.91 -7.43
CA HIS A 79 12.50 -8.19 -6.80
C HIS A 79 14.01 -8.36 -6.53
N SER A 80 14.63 -7.28 -6.07
CA SER A 80 15.99 -7.27 -5.57
C SER A 80 16.02 -7.28 -4.03
N ASP A 81 17.11 -6.85 -3.42
CA ASP A 81 17.26 -6.75 -1.97
C ASP A 81 17.40 -5.30 -1.49
N HIS A 82 16.97 -4.34 -2.30
CA HIS A 82 17.12 -2.93 -1.98
C HIS A 82 16.07 -2.46 -0.97
N VAL A 83 16.53 -1.93 0.15
CA VAL A 83 15.70 -1.31 1.19
C VAL A 83 16.06 0.17 1.29
N LYS A 84 15.04 1.03 1.31
CA LYS A 84 15.22 2.48 1.45
C LYS A 84 14.57 2.97 2.73
N VAL A 85 15.30 3.81 3.47
CA VAL A 85 14.74 4.56 4.60
C VAL A 85 14.06 5.80 4.06
N VAL A 86 12.78 5.99 4.41
CA VAL A 86 11.99 7.16 4.04
C VAL A 86 12.01 8.14 5.20
N ASP A 87 12.69 9.26 5.03
CA ASP A 87 12.81 10.31 6.05
C ASP A 87 12.18 11.64 5.63
N THR A 88 11.86 11.80 4.35
CA THR A 88 11.16 12.95 3.77
C THR A 88 10.26 12.48 2.64
N ILE A 89 9.46 13.40 2.09
CA ILE A 89 8.68 13.11 0.88
C ILE A 89 9.64 12.81 -0.27
N GLN A 90 9.52 11.62 -0.80
CA GLN A 90 10.39 11.12 -1.87
C GLN A 90 9.81 11.46 -3.24
N VAL A 91 10.66 11.82 -4.18
CA VAL A 91 10.26 11.90 -5.59
C VAL A 91 10.23 10.49 -6.19
N ASN A 92 9.40 10.30 -7.21
CA ASN A 92 9.19 8.97 -7.81
C ASN A 92 10.47 8.30 -8.29
N THR A 93 11.44 9.08 -8.80
CA THR A 93 12.72 8.55 -9.27
C THR A 93 13.56 7.90 -8.17
N GLU A 94 13.36 8.30 -6.91
CA GLU A 94 14.07 7.74 -5.77
C GLU A 94 13.51 6.39 -5.33
N LEU A 95 12.35 6.02 -5.84
CA LEU A 95 11.66 4.77 -5.53
C LEU A 95 11.87 3.68 -6.60
N GLU A 96 12.65 3.97 -7.62
CA GLU A 96 12.97 3.00 -8.66
C GLU A 96 13.89 1.90 -8.12
N GLY A 97 13.52 0.64 -8.38
CA GLY A 97 14.32 -0.50 -7.97
C GLY A 97 14.39 -0.75 -6.47
N VAL A 98 13.48 -0.16 -5.70
CA VAL A 98 13.40 -0.32 -4.25
C VAL A 98 12.35 -1.37 -3.92
N ASP A 99 12.71 -2.38 -3.15
CA ASP A 99 11.85 -3.53 -2.86
C ASP A 99 11.15 -3.43 -1.50
N ALA A 100 11.72 -2.67 -0.58
CA ALA A 100 11.13 -2.42 0.73
C ALA A 100 11.41 -1.01 1.21
N LEU A 101 10.52 -0.50 2.02
CA LEU A 101 10.63 0.84 2.62
C LEU A 101 10.57 0.70 4.14
N VAL A 102 11.34 1.52 4.82
CA VAL A 102 11.35 1.62 6.29
C VAL A 102 11.27 3.09 6.66
N THR A 103 10.44 3.42 7.66
CA THR A 103 10.37 4.78 8.21
C THR A 103 10.04 4.74 9.70
N ASP A 104 10.56 5.73 10.43
CA ASP A 104 10.18 6.01 11.80
C ASP A 104 9.36 7.30 11.91
N ILE A 105 8.97 7.88 10.78
CA ILE A 105 8.22 9.12 10.71
C ILE A 105 6.72 8.82 10.65
N PRO A 106 5.93 9.32 11.62
CA PRO A 106 4.48 9.16 11.56
C PRO A 106 3.87 9.80 10.31
N GLY A 107 2.77 9.21 9.81
CA GLY A 107 2.04 9.74 8.66
C GLY A 107 2.41 9.13 7.32
N TYR A 108 3.36 8.21 7.27
CA TYR A 108 3.70 7.45 6.08
C TYR A 108 3.12 6.02 6.13
N CYS A 109 2.70 5.51 4.97
CA CYS A 109 2.24 4.15 4.78
C CYS A 109 2.84 3.55 3.50
#